data_efcd0d2a3506d468ce34a16579246251
#
_entry.id   efcd0d2a3506d468ce34a16579246251
#
_cell.length_a   1.000
_cell.length_b   1.000
_cell.length_c   1.000
_cell.angle_alpha   90.00
_cell.angle_beta   90.00
_cell.angle_gamma   90.00
#
_symmetry.space_group_name_H-M   'P 1'
#
loop_
_entity.id
_entity.type
_entity.pdbx_description
1 polymer ?
#
loop_
_entity_poly.entity_id
_entity_poly.type
_entity_poly.pdbx_seq_one_letter_code
_entity_poly.pdbx_strand_id
1 'polypeptide(L)'
;PGPWTGASDETEWTSSGNKAKLINNNSIDATENTMVLYRWKSWYSGIHESAVFTKYVDQAPLTASERAQWKAEAKALRAIYYFYLVRTYGPVPVLEDDYALDTPSNELQLSRSTVDRCFDFIVSELKEAQNAGLLEDASSDKTTGVGRIDKAIAQAFIIEALTYRASWLFNGECNY
;
A
#
# COMPACT_ATOMS: atom_id res chain seq x y z
N PRO A 1 -11.21 12.87 -9.32
CA PRO A 1 -11.31 11.46 -9.68
C PRO A 1 -9.93 10.91 -9.99
N GLY A 2 -9.62 9.76 -9.43
CA GLY A 2 -8.32 9.13 -9.62
C GLY A 2 -8.16 8.52 -11.02
N PRO A 3 -6.97 8.05 -11.35
CA PRO A 3 -6.72 7.43 -12.65
C PRO A 3 -7.58 6.19 -12.90
N TRP A 4 -7.97 5.51 -11.85
CA TRP A 4 -8.81 4.32 -11.91
C TRP A 4 -10.20 4.61 -12.49
N THR A 5 -10.88 5.64 -11.98
CA THR A 5 -12.19 6.06 -12.50
C THR A 5 -12.07 6.63 -13.92
N GLY A 6 -11.03 7.43 -14.17
CA GLY A 6 -10.84 8.05 -15.48
C GLY A 6 -10.32 7.11 -16.57
N ALA A 7 -9.91 5.90 -16.20
CA ALA A 7 -9.46 4.85 -17.12
C ALA A 7 -10.46 3.68 -17.22
N SER A 8 -11.62 3.79 -16.55
CA SER A 8 -12.68 2.78 -16.63
C SER A 8 -13.62 3.08 -17.82
N ASP A 9 -14.52 2.15 -18.08
CA ASP A 9 -15.61 2.28 -19.03
C ASP A 9 -16.73 3.26 -18.58
N GLU A 10 -16.73 3.62 -17.29
CA GLU A 10 -17.72 4.54 -16.72
C GLU A 10 -17.44 6.01 -16.99
N THR A 11 -16.18 6.37 -17.27
CA THR A 11 -15.78 7.79 -17.37
C THR A 11 -14.63 8.00 -18.33
N GLU A 12 -14.79 8.93 -19.26
CA GLU A 12 -13.72 9.41 -20.13
C GLU A 12 -13.34 10.85 -19.80
N TRP A 13 -12.04 11.13 -19.79
CA TRP A 13 -11.53 12.49 -19.62
C TRP A 13 -11.38 13.22 -20.95
N THR A 14 -12.02 14.36 -21.07
CA THR A 14 -11.91 15.23 -22.25
C THR A 14 -10.65 16.08 -22.27
N SER A 15 -10.08 16.39 -21.09
CA SER A 15 -8.87 17.19 -20.96
C SER A 15 -7.62 16.44 -21.42
N SER A 16 -6.86 17.05 -22.34
CA SER A 16 -5.60 16.50 -22.85
C SER A 16 -4.48 16.38 -21.80
N GLY A 17 -4.57 17.11 -20.67
CA GLY A 17 -3.59 17.07 -19.60
C GLY A 17 -3.78 15.90 -18.62
N ASN A 18 -4.84 15.11 -18.73
CA ASN A 18 -5.08 14.02 -17.81
C ASN A 18 -4.38 12.73 -18.24
N LYS A 19 -3.50 12.22 -17.36
CA LYS A 19 -2.71 11.00 -17.60
C LYS A 19 -3.57 9.71 -17.72
N ALA A 20 -4.81 9.70 -17.22
CA ALA A 20 -5.73 8.58 -17.42
C ALA A 20 -6.03 8.33 -18.91
N LYS A 21 -6.00 9.36 -19.74
CA LYS A 21 -6.17 9.24 -21.19
C LYS A 21 -5.09 8.38 -21.86
N LEU A 22 -3.86 8.35 -21.29
CA LEU A 22 -2.80 7.50 -21.78
C LEU A 22 -3.12 6.02 -21.58
N ILE A 23 -3.81 5.68 -20.49
CA ILE A 23 -4.29 4.32 -20.22
C ILE A 23 -5.35 3.93 -21.28
N ASN A 24 -6.36 4.78 -21.47
CA ASN A 24 -7.45 4.52 -22.41
C ASN A 24 -6.96 4.39 -23.86
N ASN A 25 -5.92 5.12 -24.23
CA ASN A 25 -5.35 5.09 -25.58
C ASN A 25 -4.24 4.04 -25.74
N ASN A 26 -4.00 3.20 -24.72
CA ASN A 26 -2.88 2.23 -24.70
C ASN A 26 -1.51 2.87 -25.01
N SER A 27 -1.31 4.10 -24.55
CA SER A 27 -0.09 4.90 -24.79
C SER A 27 0.78 5.00 -23.56
N ILE A 28 0.64 4.08 -22.60
CA ILE A 28 1.52 3.99 -21.43
C ILE A 28 2.83 3.37 -21.85
N ASP A 29 3.90 4.13 -21.66
CA ASP A 29 5.27 3.69 -21.84
C ASP A 29 5.96 3.58 -20.47
N ALA A 30 6.73 2.52 -20.26
CA ALA A 30 7.51 2.31 -19.03
C ALA A 30 8.66 3.33 -18.90
N THR A 31 9.06 4.00 -19.96
CA THR A 31 10.14 5.01 -19.98
C THR A 31 9.63 6.42 -19.66
N GLU A 32 8.32 6.68 -19.82
CA GLU A 32 7.76 7.97 -19.50
C GLU A 32 7.60 8.15 -17.99
N ASN A 33 7.89 9.37 -17.49
CA ASN A 33 7.64 9.79 -16.11
C ASN A 33 6.14 9.93 -15.86
N THR A 34 5.42 8.86 -16.12
CA THR A 34 3.97 8.77 -16.02
C THR A 34 3.56 8.64 -14.57
N MET A 35 2.30 8.86 -14.33
CA MET A 35 1.61 8.58 -13.07
C MET A 35 1.94 7.18 -12.51
N VAL A 36 2.20 6.20 -13.37
CA VAL A 36 2.57 4.83 -13.00
C VAL A 36 3.95 4.79 -12.33
N LEU A 37 5.00 5.33 -12.95
CA LEU A 37 6.36 5.38 -12.36
C LEU A 37 6.41 6.19 -11.06
N TYR A 38 5.72 7.34 -11.03
CA TYR A 38 5.65 8.17 -9.84
C TYR A 38 5.03 7.42 -8.66
N ARG A 39 3.98 6.62 -8.89
CA ARG A 39 3.31 5.84 -7.85
C ARG A 39 4.18 4.71 -7.31
N TRP A 40 4.93 4.02 -8.14
CA TRP A 40 5.90 3.01 -7.69
C TRP A 40 6.87 3.62 -6.67
N LYS A 41 7.54 4.69 -7.06
CA LYS A 41 8.49 5.38 -6.18
C LYS A 41 7.81 5.90 -4.90
N SER A 42 6.67 6.54 -5.03
CA SER A 42 5.95 7.15 -3.90
C SER A 42 5.49 6.11 -2.88
N TRP A 43 4.94 4.98 -3.33
CA TRP A 43 4.48 3.94 -2.41
C TRP A 43 5.63 3.19 -1.75
N TYR A 44 6.72 2.90 -2.45
CA TYR A 44 7.91 2.33 -1.82
C TYR A 44 8.58 3.31 -0.85
N SER A 45 8.54 4.62 -1.11
CA SER A 45 8.96 5.62 -0.13
C SER A 45 8.10 5.55 1.14
N GLY A 46 6.77 5.46 1.00
CA GLY A 46 5.88 5.31 2.14
C GLY A 46 6.10 4.00 2.92
N ILE A 47 6.39 2.90 2.24
CA ILE A 47 6.77 1.62 2.87
C ILE A 47 8.06 1.79 3.67
N HIS A 48 9.07 2.40 3.09
CA HIS A 48 10.34 2.66 3.78
C HIS A 48 10.14 3.57 5.00
N GLU A 49 9.43 4.69 4.85
CA GLU A 49 9.15 5.61 5.95
C GLU A 49 8.37 4.93 7.09
N SER A 50 7.43 4.05 6.76
CA SER A 50 6.69 3.25 7.74
C SER A 50 7.60 2.29 8.51
N ALA A 51 8.55 1.65 7.84
CA ALA A 51 9.53 0.76 8.46
C ALA A 51 10.50 1.55 9.37
N VAL A 52 11.02 2.68 8.88
CA VAL A 52 11.87 3.59 9.66
C VAL A 52 11.16 4.08 10.91
N PHE A 53 9.91 4.53 10.76
CA PHE A 53 9.10 4.98 11.89
C PHE A 53 8.94 3.86 12.93
N THR A 54 8.57 2.66 12.52
CA THR A 54 8.40 1.52 13.42
C THR A 54 9.68 1.17 14.17
N LYS A 55 10.85 1.30 13.51
CA LYS A 55 12.15 1.03 14.11
C LYS A 55 12.53 2.04 15.20
N TYR A 56 12.20 3.31 15.00
CA TYR A 56 12.69 4.39 15.87
C TYR A 56 11.65 4.95 16.87
N VAL A 57 10.38 4.65 16.72
CA VAL A 57 9.31 5.21 17.57
C VAL A 57 9.46 4.83 19.05
N ASP A 58 10.18 3.77 19.39
CA ASP A 58 10.47 3.37 20.78
C ASP A 58 11.35 4.37 21.52
N GLN A 59 12.09 5.20 20.79
CA GLN A 59 12.96 6.24 21.36
C GLN A 59 12.18 7.54 21.63
N ALA A 60 10.95 7.65 21.14
CA ALA A 60 10.14 8.85 21.32
C ALA A 60 9.52 8.89 22.75
N PRO A 61 9.34 10.08 23.33
CA PRO A 61 8.75 10.26 24.67
C PRO A 61 7.21 10.09 24.62
N LEU A 62 6.76 8.90 24.25
CA LEU A 62 5.36 8.51 24.11
C LEU A 62 4.95 7.57 25.23
N THR A 63 3.66 7.63 25.57
CA THR A 63 3.05 6.58 26.43
C THR A 63 3.06 5.23 25.72
N ALA A 64 2.97 4.14 26.49
CA ALA A 64 2.92 2.80 25.92
C ALA A 64 1.72 2.61 24.95
N SER A 65 0.57 3.22 25.27
CA SER A 65 -0.62 3.16 24.45
C SER A 65 -0.45 3.91 23.12
N GLU A 66 0.05 5.15 23.17
CA GLU A 66 0.33 5.93 21.95
C GLU A 66 1.33 5.25 21.05
N ARG A 67 2.38 4.67 21.63
CA ARG A 67 3.40 3.93 20.91
C ARG A 67 2.81 2.72 20.20
N ALA A 68 1.99 1.92 20.89
CA ALA A 68 1.33 0.76 20.31
C ALA A 68 0.40 1.17 19.18
N GLN A 69 -0.42 2.20 19.38
CA GLN A 69 -1.31 2.74 18.36
C GLN A 69 -0.57 3.22 17.12
N TRP A 70 0.48 4.03 17.29
CA TRP A 70 1.20 4.60 16.15
C TRP A 70 2.00 3.55 15.37
N LYS A 71 2.55 2.55 16.06
CA LYS A 71 3.15 1.38 15.40
C LYS A 71 2.13 0.61 14.58
N ALA A 72 0.94 0.39 15.14
CA ALA A 72 -0.13 -0.30 14.44
C ALA A 72 -0.61 0.48 13.19
N GLU A 73 -0.73 1.80 13.29
CA GLU A 73 -1.07 2.64 12.15
C GLU A 73 0.02 2.62 11.07
N ALA A 74 1.30 2.70 11.44
CA ALA A 74 2.41 2.61 10.49
C ALA A 74 2.44 1.25 9.77
N LYS A 75 2.18 0.16 10.49
CA LYS A 75 2.06 -1.18 9.94
C LYS A 75 0.88 -1.29 8.95
N ALA A 76 -0.27 -0.75 9.32
CA ALA A 76 -1.44 -0.72 8.44
C ALA A 76 -1.20 0.12 7.18
N LEU A 77 -0.55 1.29 7.30
CA LEU A 77 -0.15 2.11 6.14
C LEU A 77 0.78 1.34 5.20
N ARG A 78 1.78 0.64 5.73
CA ARG A 78 2.69 -0.18 4.94
C ARG A 78 1.93 -1.23 4.13
N ALA A 79 1.01 -1.94 4.75
CA ALA A 79 0.17 -2.93 4.07
C ALA A 79 -0.70 -2.31 2.98
N ILE A 80 -1.28 -1.14 3.21
CA ILE A 80 -2.10 -0.41 2.22
C ILE A 80 -1.24 0.01 1.01
N TYR A 81 -0.02 0.48 1.23
CA TYR A 81 0.89 0.80 0.12
C TYR A 81 1.25 -0.44 -0.70
N TYR A 82 1.51 -1.58 -0.06
CA TYR A 82 1.71 -2.85 -0.75
C TYR A 82 0.46 -3.27 -1.54
N PHE A 83 -0.72 -3.13 -0.98
CA PHE A 83 -1.95 -3.41 -1.70
C PHE A 83 -2.08 -2.55 -2.98
N TYR A 84 -1.80 -1.26 -2.90
CA TYR A 84 -1.82 -0.39 -4.07
C TYR A 84 -0.73 -0.76 -5.10
N LEU A 85 0.44 -1.17 -4.66
CA LEU A 85 1.49 -1.67 -5.54
C LEU A 85 1.03 -2.93 -6.29
N VAL A 86 0.54 -3.94 -5.56
CA VAL A 86 0.09 -5.21 -6.15
C VAL A 86 -1.09 -4.99 -7.11
N ARG A 87 -2.05 -4.16 -6.72
CA ARG A 87 -3.19 -3.81 -7.58
C ARG A 87 -2.77 -3.14 -8.89
N THR A 88 -1.68 -2.37 -8.87
CA THR A 88 -1.24 -1.59 -10.03
C THR A 88 -0.23 -2.32 -10.91
N TYR A 89 0.68 -3.10 -10.32
CA TYR A 89 1.85 -3.66 -11.00
C TYR A 89 1.89 -5.19 -10.98
N GLY A 90 0.89 -5.84 -10.39
CA GLY A 90 0.95 -7.27 -10.09
C GLY A 90 1.92 -7.57 -8.94
N PRO A 91 2.53 -8.75 -8.91
CA PRO A 91 3.47 -9.12 -7.84
C PRO A 91 4.65 -8.15 -7.78
N VAL A 92 5.05 -7.80 -6.57
CA VAL A 92 6.13 -6.84 -6.28
C VAL A 92 7.12 -7.42 -5.25
N PRO A 93 8.36 -6.92 -5.17
CA PRO A 93 9.26 -7.26 -4.07
C PRO A 93 8.65 -6.90 -2.72
N VAL A 94 8.52 -7.88 -1.81
CA VAL A 94 8.13 -7.64 -0.43
C VAL A 94 9.40 -7.48 0.40
N LEU A 95 9.57 -6.29 0.99
CA LEU A 95 10.69 -5.94 1.87
C LEU A 95 10.30 -6.32 3.29
N GLU A 96 11.07 -7.19 3.91
CA GLU A 96 10.93 -7.50 5.33
C GLU A 96 11.62 -6.42 6.19
N ASP A 97 11.37 -6.39 7.49
CA ASP A 97 11.74 -5.27 8.39
C ASP A 97 13.25 -4.99 8.50
N ASP A 98 14.09 -5.89 8.01
CA ASP A 98 15.53 -5.87 8.23
C ASP A 98 16.34 -5.09 7.19
N TYR A 99 15.69 -4.45 6.20
CA TYR A 99 16.44 -3.61 5.28
C TYR A 99 16.92 -2.35 5.99
N ALA A 100 18.17 -2.38 6.40
CA ALA A 100 18.83 -1.25 7.00
C ALA A 100 18.84 -0.05 6.04
N LEU A 101 18.76 1.16 6.58
CA LEU A 101 18.86 2.41 5.81
C LEU A 101 20.11 2.48 4.92
N ASP A 102 21.16 1.73 5.31
CA ASP A 102 22.45 1.69 4.67
C ASP A 102 22.64 0.50 3.72
N THR A 103 21.58 -0.23 3.37
CA THR A 103 21.68 -1.38 2.46
C THR A 103 22.19 -0.92 1.09
N PRO A 104 23.30 -1.48 0.60
CA PRO A 104 23.86 -1.12 -0.70
C PRO A 104 22.87 -1.37 -1.84
N SER A 105 22.86 -0.52 -2.85
CA SER A 105 21.90 -0.58 -3.98
C SER A 105 21.91 -1.91 -4.72
N ASN A 106 23.03 -2.63 -4.74
CA ASN A 106 23.14 -3.96 -5.35
C ASN A 106 22.39 -5.05 -4.56
N GLU A 107 22.21 -4.87 -3.25
CA GLU A 107 21.44 -5.77 -2.38
C GLU A 107 19.95 -5.47 -2.43
N LEU A 108 19.57 -4.29 -2.92
CA LEU A 108 18.18 -3.89 -3.13
C LEU A 108 17.58 -4.40 -4.46
N GLN A 109 18.37 -5.06 -5.30
CA GLN A 109 17.89 -5.67 -6.56
C GLN A 109 17.16 -6.99 -6.29
N LEU A 110 16.00 -6.90 -5.67
CA LEU A 110 15.19 -8.04 -5.32
C LEU A 110 14.29 -8.48 -6.48
N SER A 111 14.14 -9.78 -6.63
CA SER A 111 13.14 -10.36 -7.51
C SER A 111 11.73 -10.07 -6.98
N ARG A 112 10.75 -10.07 -7.87
CA ARG A 112 9.33 -9.98 -7.46
C ARG A 112 8.96 -11.19 -6.61
N SER A 113 8.21 -10.97 -5.56
CA SER A 113 7.59 -12.04 -4.77
C SER A 113 6.47 -12.69 -5.55
N THR A 114 5.98 -13.84 -5.12
CA THR A 114 4.77 -14.44 -5.70
C THR A 114 3.52 -13.62 -5.31
N VAL A 115 2.46 -13.75 -6.11
CA VAL A 115 1.15 -13.13 -5.82
C VAL A 115 0.67 -13.51 -4.42
N ASP A 116 0.72 -14.81 -4.10
CA ASP A 116 0.31 -15.31 -2.79
C ASP A 116 1.11 -14.68 -1.64
N ARG A 117 2.44 -14.61 -1.79
CA ARG A 117 3.30 -13.96 -0.79
C ARG A 117 2.93 -12.50 -0.57
N CYS A 118 2.61 -11.76 -1.63
CA CYS A 118 2.21 -10.37 -1.52
C CYS A 118 0.88 -10.23 -0.74
N PHE A 119 -0.14 -11.00 -1.09
CA PHE A 119 -1.42 -10.93 -0.40
C PHE A 119 -1.37 -11.48 1.02
N ASP A 120 -0.62 -12.55 1.28
CA ASP A 120 -0.41 -13.07 2.63
C ASP A 120 0.26 -12.02 3.53
N PHE A 121 1.27 -11.32 3.01
CA PHE A 121 1.92 -10.23 3.73
C PHE A 121 0.94 -9.08 4.03
N ILE A 122 0.18 -8.60 3.05
CA ILE A 122 -0.80 -7.52 3.23
C ILE A 122 -1.83 -7.89 4.30
N VAL A 123 -2.39 -9.08 4.22
CA VAL A 123 -3.43 -9.53 5.16
C VAL A 123 -2.86 -9.75 6.56
N SER A 124 -1.67 -10.32 6.69
CA SER A 124 -1.03 -10.52 8.00
C SER A 124 -0.71 -9.19 8.69
N GLU A 125 -0.12 -8.24 7.98
CA GLU A 125 0.19 -6.90 8.50
C GLU A 125 -1.06 -6.16 9.00
N LEU A 126 -2.14 -6.19 8.23
CA LEU A 126 -3.41 -5.55 8.64
C LEU A 126 -4.03 -6.23 9.86
N LYS A 127 -4.03 -7.56 9.93
CA LYS A 127 -4.52 -8.31 11.09
C LYS A 127 -3.67 -8.05 12.34
N GLU A 128 -2.36 -8.04 12.18
CA GLU A 128 -1.45 -7.72 13.28
C GLU A 128 -1.67 -6.28 13.78
N ALA A 129 -1.84 -5.31 12.88
CA ALA A 129 -2.17 -3.94 13.24
C ALA A 129 -3.48 -3.84 14.04
N GLN A 130 -4.54 -4.55 13.62
CA GLN A 130 -5.80 -4.61 14.36
C GLN A 130 -5.62 -5.12 15.80
N ASN A 131 -4.73 -6.11 15.99
CA ASN A 131 -4.49 -6.73 17.30
C ASN A 131 -3.50 -5.94 18.16
N ALA A 132 -2.64 -5.11 17.55
CA ALA A 132 -1.52 -4.46 18.22
C ALA A 132 -1.84 -3.07 18.80
N GLY A 133 -2.97 -2.45 18.45
CA GLY A 133 -3.32 -1.16 19.03
C GLY A 133 -4.07 -0.16 18.14
N LEU A 134 -4.57 -0.58 16.96
CA LEU A 134 -5.48 0.28 16.20
C LEU A 134 -6.73 0.61 17.02
N LEU A 135 -7.17 1.86 16.89
CA LEU A 135 -8.42 2.32 17.51
C LEU A 135 -9.61 1.52 16.97
N GLU A 136 -10.61 1.29 17.82
CA GLU A 136 -11.87 0.68 17.38
C GLU A 136 -12.60 1.57 16.38
N ASP A 137 -12.65 2.87 16.69
CA ASP A 137 -13.27 3.91 15.86
C ASP A 137 -12.49 5.20 16.04
N ALA A 138 -11.67 5.55 15.05
CA ALA A 138 -10.90 6.78 15.04
C ALA A 138 -11.79 8.01 14.86
N SER A 139 -12.97 7.88 14.25
CA SER A 139 -13.92 8.99 14.02
C SER A 139 -14.60 9.48 15.29
N SER A 140 -14.54 8.70 16.37
CA SER A 140 -15.07 9.09 17.69
C SER A 140 -14.36 10.31 18.26
N ASP A 141 -13.08 10.49 17.97
CA ASP A 141 -12.34 11.73 18.27
C ASP A 141 -12.34 12.67 17.06
N LYS A 142 -13.24 13.65 17.10
CA LYS A 142 -13.40 14.65 16.03
C LYS A 142 -12.24 15.63 15.91
N THR A 143 -11.32 15.65 16.85
CA THR A 143 -10.19 16.58 16.86
C THR A 143 -8.90 15.96 16.31
N THR A 144 -8.58 14.74 16.70
CA THR A 144 -7.30 14.08 16.34
C THR A 144 -7.49 12.76 15.63
N GLY A 145 -8.69 12.17 15.66
CA GLY A 145 -8.99 10.87 15.08
C GLY A 145 -9.40 10.90 13.62
N VAL A 146 -9.91 12.02 13.13
CA VAL A 146 -10.40 12.11 11.74
C VAL A 146 -9.27 11.90 10.74
N GLY A 147 -9.44 10.90 9.86
CA GLY A 147 -8.45 10.56 8.85
C GLY A 147 -7.36 9.59 9.30
N ARG A 148 -7.37 9.15 10.56
CA ARG A 148 -6.49 8.09 11.07
C ARG A 148 -7.02 6.71 10.69
N ILE A 149 -6.12 5.73 10.59
CA ILE A 149 -6.51 4.35 10.32
C ILE A 149 -7.03 3.72 11.62
N ASP A 150 -8.21 3.13 11.53
CA ASP A 150 -8.84 2.35 12.60
C ASP A 150 -9.04 0.89 12.18
N LYS A 151 -9.63 0.09 13.08
CA LYS A 151 -9.90 -1.33 12.81
C LYS A 151 -10.88 -1.53 11.67
N ALA A 152 -11.85 -0.64 11.49
CA ALA A 152 -12.82 -0.73 10.41
C ALA A 152 -12.18 -0.51 9.05
N ILE A 153 -11.29 0.50 8.95
CA ILE A 153 -10.51 0.77 7.73
C ILE A 153 -9.59 -0.41 7.42
N ALA A 154 -8.86 -0.93 8.42
CA ALA A 154 -8.00 -2.10 8.23
C ALA A 154 -8.81 -3.33 7.77
N GLN A 155 -9.99 -3.56 8.33
CA GLN A 155 -10.88 -4.63 7.91
C GLN A 155 -11.38 -4.46 6.48
N ALA A 156 -11.70 -3.25 6.07
CA ALA A 156 -12.10 -2.96 4.70
C ALA A 156 -10.99 -3.31 3.69
N PHE A 157 -9.74 -2.95 4.00
CA PHE A 157 -8.59 -3.31 3.16
C PHE A 157 -8.29 -4.81 3.16
N ILE A 158 -8.51 -5.53 4.27
CA ILE A 158 -8.42 -7.01 4.29
C ILE A 158 -9.43 -7.62 3.31
N ILE A 159 -10.68 -7.16 3.37
CA ILE A 159 -11.74 -7.64 2.48
C ILE A 159 -11.40 -7.33 1.02
N GLU A 160 -10.97 -6.10 0.74
CA GLU A 160 -10.59 -5.69 -0.61
C GLU A 160 -9.41 -6.54 -1.14
N ALA A 161 -8.36 -6.74 -0.33
CA ALA A 161 -7.20 -7.55 -0.71
C ALA A 161 -7.58 -9.01 -1.01
N LEU A 162 -8.41 -9.63 -0.17
CA LEU A 162 -8.89 -10.99 -0.38
C LEU A 162 -9.79 -11.11 -1.61
N THR A 163 -10.60 -10.09 -1.90
CA THR A 163 -11.44 -10.02 -3.10
C THR A 163 -10.59 -9.93 -4.36
N TYR A 164 -9.54 -9.10 -4.35
CA TYR A 164 -8.59 -9.03 -5.47
C TYR A 164 -7.84 -10.36 -5.66
N ARG A 165 -7.36 -10.98 -4.57
CA ARG A 165 -6.70 -12.30 -4.62
C ARG A 165 -7.60 -13.36 -5.23
N ALA A 166 -8.89 -13.36 -4.90
CA ALA A 166 -9.86 -14.31 -5.43
C ALA A 166 -10.35 -13.99 -6.84
N SER A 167 -10.00 -12.81 -7.38
CA SER A 167 -10.41 -12.39 -8.71
C SER A 167 -9.77 -13.24 -9.80
N TRP A 168 -10.41 -13.27 -10.98
CA TRP A 168 -9.88 -13.96 -12.16
C TRP A 168 -8.46 -13.52 -12.53
N LEU A 169 -8.12 -12.23 -12.31
CA LEU A 169 -6.81 -11.67 -12.62
C LEU A 169 -5.68 -12.39 -11.87
N PHE A 170 -5.89 -12.75 -10.61
CA PHE A 170 -4.86 -13.35 -9.77
C PHE A 170 -5.08 -14.86 -9.49
N ASN A 171 -6.25 -15.39 -9.82
CA ASN A 171 -6.63 -16.79 -9.56
C ASN A 171 -7.08 -17.53 -10.84
N GLY A 172 -6.90 -16.92 -12.00
CA GLY A 172 -7.14 -17.54 -13.30
C GLY A 172 -5.90 -18.22 -13.85
N GLU A 173 -5.95 -18.64 -15.14
CA GLU A 173 -4.83 -19.28 -15.83
C GLU A 173 -3.70 -18.30 -16.23
N CYS A 174 -3.70 -17.08 -15.74
CA CYS A 174 -2.64 -16.12 -15.99
C CYS A 174 -1.38 -16.52 -15.20
N ASN A 175 -0.38 -17.00 -15.90
CA ASN A 175 0.97 -17.25 -15.35
C ASN A 175 1.66 -15.89 -15.13
N TYR A 176 1.66 -15.42 -13.90
CA TYR A 176 2.49 -14.29 -13.45
C TYR A 176 3.80 -14.79 -12.84
#